data_e3c4681f8f1339e88ccd2a5747963ce3
#
_entry.id   e3c4681f8f1339e88ccd2a5747963ce3
#
_cell.length_a   1.000
_cell.length_b   1.000
_cell.length_c   1.000
_cell.angle_alpha   90.00
_cell.angle_beta   90.00
_cell.angle_gamma   90.00
#
_symmetry.space_group_name_H-M   'P 1'
#
loop_
_entity.id
_entity.type
_entity.pdbx_description
1 polymer ?
#
loop_
_entity_poly.entity_id
_entity_poly.type
_entity_poly.pdbx_seq_one_letter_code
_entity_poly.pdbx_strand_id
1 'polypeptide(L)'
;GQSPTRKNPVTITRIMNPRNLLFIIFSIIVFIIFYAPLRDLWVLSSDDELYSHIFGIPLISAYFFYLKRREIFQNVSYSISSGIVVLIAGSVLYMAGLSQGLRLTQNDYLSLMTFTVVLTWIGGFILFYGIESVKTNLFPFLFLFFMVPIPSMIVERAISFLQIGSTEVAYGFFKLTGIPLLREGFIFHLPGLSIEVAEQCSGIRSSIALLITSIMAGQLFLKSALRKIVLVLVIIPIAIFKNGLRIVTLSLLGVYVDQNILSSSLHKKGGILFFFLSLIFLGSILWLLRRSDKRL
;
A
#
# COMPACT_ATOMS: atom_id res chain seq x y z
N GLY A 1 -5.28 67.89 12.60
CA GLY A 1 -6.31 66.94 12.97
C GLY A 1 -6.30 65.72 12.01
N GLN A 2 -5.63 64.63 12.41
CA GLN A 2 -5.70 63.36 11.67
C GLN A 2 -6.82 62.52 12.29
N SER A 3 -7.83 62.15 11.50
CA SER A 3 -8.88 61.23 11.89
C SER A 3 -8.36 59.81 12.00
N PRO A 4 -8.73 59.03 13.02
CA PRO A 4 -8.29 57.66 13.17
C PRO A 4 -8.97 56.74 12.13
N THR A 5 -8.18 56.05 11.36
CA THR A 5 -8.63 55.00 10.41
C THR A 5 -9.35 53.90 11.17
N ARG A 6 -10.65 53.79 10.94
CA ARG A 6 -11.54 52.72 11.43
C ARG A 6 -11.09 51.40 10.86
N LYS A 7 -10.41 50.58 11.68
CA LYS A 7 -10.15 49.16 11.35
C LYS A 7 -11.49 48.44 11.29
N ASN A 8 -11.90 48.03 10.10
CA ASN A 8 -13.05 47.13 9.93
C ASN A 8 -12.78 45.82 10.66
N PRO A 9 -13.69 45.33 11.49
CA PRO A 9 -13.55 43.98 12.07
C PRO A 9 -13.59 42.97 10.96
N VAL A 10 -12.55 42.17 10.87
CA VAL A 10 -12.51 41.00 9.97
C VAL A 10 -13.56 40.01 10.47
N THR A 11 -14.74 40.06 9.86
CA THR A 11 -15.84 39.13 10.13
C THR A 11 -15.40 37.75 9.64
N ILE A 12 -14.94 36.89 10.55
CA ILE A 12 -14.64 35.50 10.31
C ILE A 12 -15.96 34.71 10.25
N THR A 13 -16.77 34.98 9.27
CA THR A 13 -17.84 34.07 8.83
C THR A 13 -17.48 33.62 7.43
N ARG A 14 -16.48 32.74 7.36
CA ARG A 14 -16.25 31.95 6.14
C ARG A 14 -17.37 30.92 6.10
N ILE A 15 -18.56 31.32 5.62
CA ILE A 15 -19.69 30.46 5.33
C ILE A 15 -19.14 29.32 4.48
N MET A 16 -19.20 28.09 4.99
CA MET A 16 -18.75 26.93 4.24
C MET A 16 -19.48 26.91 2.90
N ASN A 17 -18.74 26.78 1.80
CA ASN A 17 -19.33 26.67 0.47
C ASN A 17 -20.35 25.52 0.51
N PRO A 18 -21.63 25.71 0.09
CA PRO A 18 -22.68 24.69 0.14
C PRO A 18 -22.27 23.36 -0.52
N ARG A 19 -21.42 23.40 -1.54
CA ARG A 19 -20.81 22.22 -2.16
C ARG A 19 -19.98 21.38 -1.17
N ASN A 20 -19.14 22.06 -0.36
CA ASN A 20 -18.32 21.37 0.64
C ASN A 20 -19.19 20.73 1.73
N LEU A 21 -20.23 21.44 2.16
CA LEU A 21 -21.18 20.92 3.14
C LEU A 21 -21.90 19.68 2.61
N LEU A 22 -22.40 19.73 1.38
CA LEU A 22 -23.07 18.58 0.73
C LEU A 22 -22.12 17.39 0.58
N PHE A 23 -20.86 17.61 0.19
CA PHE A 23 -19.87 16.53 0.09
C PHE A 23 -19.51 15.95 1.45
N ILE A 24 -19.43 16.75 2.51
CA ILE A 24 -19.21 16.24 3.87
C ILE A 24 -20.40 15.39 4.33
N ILE A 25 -21.63 15.87 4.13
CA ILE A 25 -22.83 15.10 4.46
C ILE A 25 -22.86 13.78 3.68
N PHE A 26 -22.58 13.81 2.38
CA PHE A 26 -22.47 12.61 1.56
C PHE A 26 -21.40 11.64 2.10
N SER A 27 -20.21 12.14 2.46
CA SER A 27 -19.14 11.30 3.02
C SER A 27 -19.57 10.65 4.34
N ILE A 28 -20.27 11.39 5.22
CA ILE A 28 -20.79 10.84 6.47
C ILE A 28 -21.81 9.73 6.17
N ILE A 29 -22.73 9.95 5.24
CA ILE A 29 -23.71 8.94 4.83
C ILE A 29 -23.03 7.67 4.31
N VAL A 30 -22.01 7.81 3.45
CA VAL A 30 -21.23 6.67 2.96
C VAL A 30 -20.57 5.92 4.11
N PHE A 31 -19.94 6.60 5.06
CA PHE A 31 -19.32 5.94 6.22
C PHE A 31 -20.35 5.25 7.13
N ILE A 32 -21.56 5.79 7.26
CA ILE A 32 -22.65 5.13 8.02
C ILE A 32 -23.11 3.86 7.30
N ILE A 33 -23.36 3.93 5.98
CA ILE A 33 -23.81 2.75 5.19
C ILE A 33 -22.77 1.63 5.25
N PHE A 34 -21.49 1.98 5.14
CA PHE A 34 -20.40 1.01 5.13
C PHE A 34 -19.74 0.80 6.51
N TYR A 35 -20.42 1.18 7.59
CA TYR A 35 -19.86 1.09 8.95
C TYR A 35 -19.38 -0.33 9.30
N ALA A 36 -20.20 -1.35 9.02
CA ALA A 36 -19.87 -2.73 9.36
C ALA A 36 -18.60 -3.23 8.61
N PRO A 37 -18.51 -3.14 7.26
CA PRO A 37 -17.27 -3.48 6.55
C PRO A 37 -16.05 -2.67 6.99
N LEU A 38 -16.20 -1.38 7.30
CA LEU A 38 -15.08 -0.54 7.75
C LEU A 38 -14.60 -0.93 9.14
N ARG A 39 -15.51 -1.29 10.06
CA ARG A 39 -15.16 -1.83 11.38
C ARG A 39 -14.40 -3.15 11.24
N ASP A 40 -14.89 -4.06 10.41
CA ASP A 40 -14.25 -5.36 10.19
C ASP A 40 -12.90 -5.21 9.50
N LEU A 41 -12.75 -4.24 8.59
CA LEU A 41 -11.47 -3.84 8.01
C LEU A 41 -10.50 -3.32 9.07
N TRP A 42 -11.01 -2.54 10.03
CA TRP A 42 -10.21 -2.08 11.16
C TRP A 42 -9.66 -3.26 11.99
N VAL A 43 -10.52 -4.22 12.32
CA VAL A 43 -10.12 -5.43 13.06
C VAL A 43 -9.07 -6.20 12.26
N LEU A 44 -9.32 -6.49 10.98
CA LEU A 44 -8.36 -7.18 10.10
C LEU A 44 -7.00 -6.48 10.08
N SER A 45 -7.00 -5.17 9.94
CA SER A 45 -5.77 -4.38 9.87
C SER A 45 -5.00 -4.29 11.20
N SER A 46 -5.70 -4.50 12.33
CA SER A 46 -5.10 -4.54 13.67
C SER A 46 -4.52 -5.91 13.99
N ASP A 47 -5.19 -6.97 13.57
CA ASP A 47 -4.88 -8.35 13.93
C ASP A 47 -3.89 -9.01 12.96
N ASP A 48 -3.92 -8.62 11.68
CA ASP A 48 -3.03 -9.15 10.64
C ASP A 48 -2.02 -8.08 10.18
N GLU A 49 -0.75 -8.33 10.49
CA GLU A 49 0.36 -7.46 10.11
C GLU A 49 0.47 -7.24 8.58
N LEU A 50 -0.08 -8.16 7.75
CA LEU A 50 -0.11 -8.02 6.29
C LEU A 50 -0.88 -6.76 5.88
N TYR A 51 -1.94 -6.43 6.61
CA TYR A 51 -2.86 -5.34 6.33
C TYR A 51 -2.65 -4.09 7.19
N SER A 52 -1.63 -4.07 8.05
CA SER A 52 -1.33 -2.94 8.97
C SER A 52 -1.11 -1.60 8.24
N HIS A 53 -0.71 -1.63 6.97
CA HIS A 53 -0.53 -0.44 6.13
C HIS A 53 -1.84 0.30 5.82
N ILE A 54 -2.98 -0.37 5.87
CA ILE A 54 -4.31 0.17 5.50
C ILE A 54 -4.63 1.45 6.30
N PHE A 55 -4.28 1.50 7.59
CA PHE A 55 -4.47 2.70 8.42
C PHE A 55 -3.75 3.95 7.91
N GLY A 56 -2.58 3.76 7.31
CA GLY A 56 -1.76 4.86 6.80
C GLY A 56 -2.27 5.43 5.47
N ILE A 57 -2.98 4.64 4.68
CA ILE A 57 -3.35 5.02 3.31
C ILE A 57 -4.23 6.27 3.24
N PRO A 58 -5.31 6.43 4.05
CA PRO A 58 -6.12 7.65 4.02
C PRO A 58 -5.31 8.90 4.38
N LEU A 59 -4.39 8.80 5.35
CA LEU A 59 -3.55 9.90 5.79
C LEU A 59 -2.56 10.32 4.69
N ILE A 60 -1.94 9.34 4.05
CA ILE A 60 -1.01 9.57 2.93
C ILE A 60 -1.77 10.17 1.73
N SER A 61 -2.94 9.61 1.39
CA SER A 61 -3.78 10.17 0.34
C SER A 61 -4.20 11.61 0.65
N ALA A 62 -4.65 11.89 1.87
CA ALA A 62 -4.99 13.24 2.31
C ALA A 62 -3.79 14.20 2.22
N TYR A 63 -2.57 13.74 2.52
CA TYR A 63 -1.36 14.53 2.34
C TYR A 63 -1.14 14.88 0.85
N PHE A 64 -1.31 13.95 -0.07
CA PHE A 64 -1.21 14.21 -1.50
C PHE A 64 -2.33 15.13 -2.00
N PHE A 65 -3.56 15.00 -1.49
CA PHE A 65 -4.65 15.95 -1.73
C PHE A 65 -4.28 17.35 -1.27
N TYR A 66 -3.69 17.47 -0.08
CA TYR A 66 -3.25 18.76 0.45
C TYR A 66 -2.15 19.39 -0.41
N LEU A 67 -1.14 18.61 -0.82
CA LEU A 67 -0.06 19.08 -1.70
C LEU A 67 -0.60 19.61 -3.04
N LYS A 68 -1.59 18.92 -3.60
CA LYS A 68 -2.16 19.20 -4.92
C LYS A 68 -3.48 19.96 -4.89
N ARG A 69 -3.91 20.44 -3.74
CA ARG A 69 -5.22 21.09 -3.56
C ARG A 69 -5.46 22.25 -4.50
N ARG A 70 -4.44 23.05 -4.82
CA ARG A 70 -4.60 24.19 -5.75
C ARG A 70 -4.93 23.74 -7.17
N GLU A 71 -4.32 22.63 -7.61
CA GLU A 71 -4.54 22.04 -8.93
C GLU A 71 -5.92 21.35 -8.98
N ILE A 72 -6.22 20.53 -7.97
CA ILE A 72 -7.47 19.73 -7.90
C ILE A 72 -8.70 20.65 -7.82
N PHE A 73 -8.64 21.74 -7.06
CA PHE A 73 -9.78 22.63 -6.86
C PHE A 73 -9.74 23.91 -7.72
N GLN A 74 -8.91 23.95 -8.77
CA GLN A 74 -8.81 25.11 -9.66
C GLN A 74 -10.07 25.29 -10.52
N ASN A 75 -10.55 24.21 -11.12
CA ASN A 75 -11.67 24.21 -12.06
C ASN A 75 -12.79 23.29 -11.57
N VAL A 76 -13.43 23.64 -10.46
CA VAL A 76 -14.51 22.82 -9.88
C VAL A 76 -15.83 23.08 -10.58
N SER A 77 -16.46 22.02 -11.08
CA SER A 77 -17.80 22.02 -11.66
C SER A 77 -18.57 20.77 -11.19
N TYR A 78 -19.90 20.83 -11.24
CA TYR A 78 -20.67 19.60 -11.04
C TYR A 78 -20.56 18.70 -12.26
N SER A 79 -20.27 17.41 -12.07
CA SER A 79 -20.29 16.39 -13.13
C SER A 79 -21.33 15.32 -12.78
N ILE A 80 -22.61 15.69 -12.92
CA ILE A 80 -23.74 14.86 -12.46
C ILE A 80 -23.74 13.51 -13.18
N SER A 81 -23.65 13.48 -14.51
CA SER A 81 -23.68 12.24 -15.29
C SER A 81 -22.53 11.28 -14.93
N SER A 82 -21.29 11.80 -14.90
CA SER A 82 -20.13 10.97 -14.58
C SER A 82 -20.16 10.50 -13.13
N GLY A 83 -20.55 11.37 -12.18
CA GLY A 83 -20.68 11.01 -10.77
C GLY A 83 -21.74 9.94 -10.55
N ILE A 84 -22.94 10.09 -11.16
CA ILE A 84 -24.02 9.11 -11.06
C ILE A 84 -23.60 7.75 -11.62
N VAL A 85 -22.92 7.68 -12.75
CA VAL A 85 -22.44 6.41 -13.33
C VAL A 85 -21.55 5.66 -12.34
N VAL A 86 -20.60 6.36 -11.70
CA VAL A 86 -19.70 5.74 -10.71
C VAL A 86 -20.46 5.34 -9.44
N LEU A 87 -21.44 6.15 -9.00
CA LEU A 87 -22.29 5.82 -7.85
C LEU A 87 -23.18 4.60 -8.12
N ILE A 88 -23.75 4.48 -9.33
CA ILE A 88 -24.51 3.28 -9.74
C ILE A 88 -23.61 2.05 -9.72
N ALA A 89 -22.39 2.15 -10.29
CA ALA A 89 -21.42 1.06 -10.25
C ALA A 89 -21.11 0.65 -8.80
N GLY A 90 -20.86 1.61 -7.91
CA GLY A 90 -20.69 1.35 -6.48
C GLY A 90 -21.90 0.68 -5.85
N SER A 91 -23.12 1.14 -6.15
CA SER A 91 -24.35 0.53 -5.62
C SER A 91 -24.53 -0.91 -6.09
N VAL A 92 -24.26 -1.20 -7.35
CA VAL A 92 -24.32 -2.57 -7.91
C VAL A 92 -23.31 -3.48 -7.21
N LEU A 93 -22.07 -3.02 -7.04
CA LEU A 93 -21.05 -3.78 -6.31
C LEU A 93 -21.42 -4.00 -4.83
N TYR A 94 -22.01 -3.01 -4.18
CA TYR A 94 -22.52 -3.15 -2.81
C TYR A 94 -23.59 -4.23 -2.71
N MET A 95 -24.59 -4.21 -3.60
CA MET A 95 -25.65 -5.23 -3.65
C MET A 95 -25.07 -6.62 -3.97
N ALA A 96 -24.12 -6.70 -4.89
CA ALA A 96 -23.41 -7.95 -5.19
C ALA A 96 -22.67 -8.47 -3.96
N GLY A 97 -21.98 -7.61 -3.21
CA GLY A 97 -21.29 -7.98 -1.98
C GLY A 97 -22.24 -8.48 -0.90
N LEU A 98 -23.40 -7.85 -0.72
CA LEU A 98 -24.42 -8.32 0.22
C LEU A 98 -24.98 -9.71 -0.18
N SER A 99 -25.20 -9.95 -1.46
CA SER A 99 -25.72 -11.22 -1.97
C SER A 99 -24.70 -12.36 -1.94
N GLN A 100 -23.41 -12.06 -2.12
CA GLN A 100 -22.32 -13.05 -2.17
C GLN A 100 -21.53 -13.17 -0.86
N GLY A 101 -21.84 -12.34 0.15
CA GLY A 101 -21.06 -12.27 1.39
C GLY A 101 -20.94 -13.60 2.14
N LEU A 102 -21.95 -14.50 2.00
CA LEU A 102 -21.92 -15.84 2.58
C LEU A 102 -21.07 -16.86 1.78
N ARG A 103 -20.67 -16.53 0.55
CA ARG A 103 -19.92 -17.41 -0.37
C ARG A 103 -18.45 -17.01 -0.49
N LEU A 104 -18.12 -15.79 -0.13
CA LEU A 104 -16.75 -15.26 -0.17
C LEU A 104 -16.01 -15.56 1.13
N THR A 105 -14.70 -15.68 1.05
CA THR A 105 -13.86 -15.62 2.26
C THR A 105 -14.02 -14.25 2.93
N GLN A 106 -13.76 -14.15 4.23
CA GLN A 106 -13.82 -12.87 4.94
C GLN A 106 -12.91 -11.81 4.27
N ASN A 107 -11.72 -12.21 3.85
CA ASN A 107 -10.78 -11.33 3.16
C ASN A 107 -11.34 -10.83 1.82
N ASP A 108 -11.90 -11.72 0.99
CA ASP A 108 -12.43 -11.36 -0.32
C ASP A 108 -13.70 -10.50 -0.21
N TYR A 109 -14.54 -10.76 0.80
CA TYR A 109 -15.67 -9.91 1.14
C TYR A 109 -15.22 -8.49 1.52
N LEU A 110 -14.21 -8.37 2.39
CA LEU A 110 -13.67 -7.07 2.79
C LEU A 110 -12.96 -6.37 1.62
N SER A 111 -12.30 -7.12 0.74
CA SER A 111 -11.73 -6.59 -0.51
C SER A 111 -12.80 -5.92 -1.36
N LEU A 112 -13.90 -6.64 -1.62
CA LEU A 112 -15.02 -6.12 -2.42
C LEU A 112 -15.69 -4.91 -1.77
N MET A 113 -15.99 -4.99 -0.46
CA MET A 113 -16.67 -3.92 0.26
C MET A 113 -15.81 -2.67 0.38
N THR A 114 -14.51 -2.81 0.67
CA THR A 114 -13.59 -1.66 0.75
C THR A 114 -13.37 -1.03 -0.62
N PHE A 115 -13.25 -1.84 -1.68
CA PHE A 115 -13.21 -1.33 -3.05
C PHE A 115 -14.46 -0.49 -3.36
N THR A 116 -15.63 -1.00 -2.97
CA THR A 116 -16.91 -0.33 -3.17
C THR A 116 -17.01 0.99 -2.40
N VAL A 117 -16.54 1.03 -1.15
CA VAL A 117 -16.46 2.29 -0.36
C VAL A 117 -15.63 3.33 -1.09
N VAL A 118 -14.41 2.97 -1.49
CA VAL A 118 -13.49 3.89 -2.17
C VAL A 118 -14.09 4.39 -3.47
N LEU A 119 -14.66 3.48 -4.27
CA LEU A 119 -15.30 3.82 -5.54
C LEU A 119 -16.49 4.77 -5.35
N THR A 120 -17.37 4.48 -4.38
CA THR A 120 -18.53 5.31 -4.05
C THR A 120 -18.10 6.70 -3.59
N TRP A 121 -17.07 6.78 -2.73
CA TRP A 121 -16.55 8.06 -2.26
C TRP A 121 -15.97 8.90 -3.41
N ILE A 122 -15.21 8.28 -4.32
CA ILE A 122 -14.69 8.93 -5.54
C ILE A 122 -15.84 9.36 -6.44
N GLY A 123 -16.89 8.54 -6.59
CA GLY A 123 -18.09 8.90 -7.36
C GLY A 123 -18.76 10.16 -6.82
N GLY A 124 -18.91 10.27 -5.50
CA GLY A 124 -19.40 11.49 -4.85
C GLY A 124 -18.45 12.67 -5.06
N PHE A 125 -17.15 12.47 -4.98
CA PHE A 125 -16.19 13.52 -5.28
C PHE A 125 -16.34 14.03 -6.73
N ILE A 126 -16.47 13.12 -7.71
CA ILE A 126 -16.72 13.48 -9.12
C ILE A 126 -18.03 14.26 -9.26
N LEU A 127 -19.09 13.83 -8.58
CA LEU A 127 -20.40 14.47 -8.63
C LEU A 127 -20.30 15.94 -8.18
N PHE A 128 -19.64 16.19 -7.04
CA PHE A 128 -19.60 17.52 -6.42
C PHE A 128 -18.47 18.41 -6.97
N TYR A 129 -17.31 17.89 -7.30
CA TYR A 129 -16.13 18.66 -7.71
C TYR A 129 -15.76 18.52 -9.18
N GLY A 130 -16.35 17.54 -9.86
CA GLY A 130 -16.16 17.32 -11.30
C GLY A 130 -15.09 16.29 -11.64
N ILE A 131 -15.29 15.66 -12.80
CA ILE A 131 -14.36 14.66 -13.33
C ILE A 131 -12.99 15.26 -13.66
N GLU A 132 -12.94 16.53 -14.09
CA GLU A 132 -11.69 17.21 -14.41
C GLU A 132 -10.82 17.43 -13.18
N SER A 133 -11.39 17.66 -11.99
CA SER A 133 -10.66 17.73 -10.73
C SER A 133 -9.94 16.42 -10.38
N VAL A 134 -10.53 15.27 -10.73
CA VAL A 134 -9.90 13.95 -10.57
C VAL A 134 -8.82 13.73 -11.63
N LYS A 135 -9.09 14.04 -12.90
CA LYS A 135 -8.13 13.86 -14.01
C LYS A 135 -6.89 14.71 -13.86
N THR A 136 -7.04 15.94 -13.36
CA THR A 136 -5.91 16.86 -13.11
C THR A 136 -4.87 16.26 -12.17
N ASN A 137 -5.30 15.49 -11.18
CA ASN A 137 -4.39 14.79 -10.30
C ASN A 137 -4.97 13.46 -9.80
N LEU A 138 -4.84 12.43 -10.63
CA LEU A 138 -5.42 11.10 -10.41
C LEU A 138 -4.75 10.35 -9.24
N PHE A 139 -3.51 10.66 -8.92
CA PHE A 139 -2.70 9.89 -7.98
C PHE A 139 -3.33 9.74 -6.58
N PRO A 140 -3.79 10.81 -5.87
CA PRO A 140 -4.39 10.66 -4.55
C PRO A 140 -5.61 9.74 -4.52
N PHE A 141 -6.40 9.74 -5.61
CA PHE A 141 -7.58 8.89 -5.74
C PHE A 141 -7.21 7.42 -5.96
N LEU A 142 -6.25 7.15 -6.85
CA LEU A 142 -5.75 5.79 -7.08
C LEU A 142 -5.03 5.24 -5.83
N PHE A 143 -4.35 6.09 -5.08
CA PHE A 143 -3.66 5.68 -3.88
C PHE A 143 -4.62 5.17 -2.78
N LEU A 144 -5.87 5.66 -2.73
CA LEU A 144 -6.88 5.15 -1.82
C LEU A 144 -7.20 3.66 -2.03
N PHE A 145 -6.99 3.12 -3.24
CA PHE A 145 -7.22 1.69 -3.49
C PHE A 145 -6.23 0.78 -2.75
N PHE A 146 -5.12 1.30 -2.22
CA PHE A 146 -4.26 0.55 -1.30
C PHE A 146 -4.91 0.29 0.07
N MET A 147 -6.07 0.89 0.37
CA MET A 147 -6.90 0.47 1.51
C MET A 147 -7.61 -0.87 1.27
N VAL A 148 -7.78 -1.26 0.01
CA VAL A 148 -8.48 -2.49 -0.34
C VAL A 148 -7.59 -3.68 0.01
N PRO A 149 -8.02 -4.60 0.89
CA PRO A 149 -7.30 -5.84 1.11
C PRO A 149 -7.08 -6.58 -0.21
N ILE A 150 -5.89 -7.13 -0.38
CA ILE A 150 -5.57 -7.87 -1.61
C ILE A 150 -6.39 -9.17 -1.59
N PRO A 151 -7.15 -9.50 -2.66
CA PRO A 151 -7.91 -10.75 -2.75
C PRO A 151 -7.04 -11.98 -2.48
N SER A 152 -7.60 -12.98 -1.79
CA SER A 152 -6.89 -14.17 -1.30
C SER A 152 -6.09 -14.87 -2.39
N MET A 153 -6.69 -15.07 -3.57
CA MET A 153 -6.00 -15.70 -4.71
C MET A 153 -4.74 -14.93 -5.13
N ILE A 154 -4.77 -13.59 -5.12
CA ILE A 154 -3.61 -12.77 -5.50
C ILE A 154 -2.53 -12.85 -4.43
N VAL A 155 -2.92 -12.82 -3.15
CA VAL A 155 -1.98 -12.96 -2.02
C VAL A 155 -1.26 -14.30 -2.09
N GLU A 156 -1.98 -15.42 -2.26
CA GLU A 156 -1.42 -16.76 -2.38
C GLU A 156 -0.44 -16.89 -3.54
N ARG A 157 -0.78 -16.36 -4.72
CA ARG A 157 0.11 -16.33 -5.88
C ARG A 157 1.36 -15.49 -5.63
N ALA A 158 1.22 -14.34 -5.00
CA ALA A 158 2.35 -13.48 -4.65
C ALA A 158 3.26 -14.14 -3.61
N ILE A 159 2.70 -14.80 -2.59
CA ILE A 159 3.44 -15.57 -1.59
C ILE A 159 4.24 -16.68 -2.27
N SER A 160 3.60 -17.50 -3.09
CA SER A 160 4.25 -18.61 -3.81
C SER A 160 5.38 -18.11 -4.71
N PHE A 161 5.15 -17.04 -5.45
CA PHE A 161 6.16 -16.43 -6.31
C PHE A 161 7.39 -15.93 -5.51
N LEU A 162 7.15 -15.21 -4.41
CA LEU A 162 8.22 -14.71 -3.54
C LEU A 162 8.96 -15.85 -2.83
N GLN A 163 8.24 -16.90 -2.40
CA GLN A 163 8.79 -18.08 -1.75
C GLN A 163 9.74 -18.82 -2.71
N ILE A 164 9.29 -19.12 -3.94
CA ILE A 164 10.11 -19.76 -4.97
C ILE A 164 11.36 -18.94 -5.24
N GLY A 165 11.20 -17.64 -5.57
CA GLY A 165 12.32 -16.75 -5.88
C GLY A 165 13.33 -16.65 -4.73
N SER A 166 12.84 -16.51 -3.49
CA SER A 166 13.69 -16.42 -2.30
C SER A 166 14.44 -17.73 -2.03
N THR A 167 13.80 -18.87 -2.29
CA THR A 167 14.42 -20.18 -2.16
C THR A 167 15.55 -20.37 -3.16
N GLU A 168 15.36 -19.96 -4.43
CA GLU A 168 16.41 -20.03 -5.44
C GLU A 168 17.62 -19.14 -5.09
N VAL A 169 17.36 -17.91 -4.65
CA VAL A 169 18.43 -17.00 -4.23
C VAL A 169 19.14 -17.53 -2.98
N ALA A 170 18.40 -18.06 -2.00
CA ALA A 170 19.00 -18.68 -0.82
C ALA A 170 19.86 -19.88 -1.19
N TYR A 171 19.40 -20.74 -2.10
CA TYR A 171 20.16 -21.88 -2.59
C TYR A 171 21.48 -21.44 -3.24
N GLY A 172 21.43 -20.39 -4.07
CA GLY A 172 22.64 -19.80 -4.66
C GLY A 172 23.63 -19.31 -3.59
N PHE A 173 23.15 -18.61 -2.57
CA PHE A 173 24.00 -18.14 -1.47
C PHE A 173 24.59 -19.29 -0.64
N PHE A 174 23.80 -20.33 -0.31
CA PHE A 174 24.34 -21.50 0.39
C PHE A 174 25.48 -22.17 -0.38
N LYS A 175 25.33 -22.31 -1.71
CA LYS A 175 26.42 -22.83 -2.55
C LYS A 175 27.69 -22.00 -2.46
N LEU A 176 27.56 -20.67 -2.38
CA LEU A 176 28.73 -19.77 -2.25
C LEU A 176 29.41 -19.90 -0.88
N THR A 177 28.73 -20.33 0.17
CA THR A 177 29.32 -20.55 1.50
C THR A 177 30.13 -21.84 1.60
N GLY A 178 29.94 -22.77 0.66
CA GLY A 178 30.60 -24.09 0.67
C GLY A 178 30.11 -25.06 1.74
N ILE A 179 29.01 -24.71 2.47
CA ILE A 179 28.42 -25.60 3.49
C ILE A 179 27.80 -26.83 2.82
N PRO A 180 27.95 -28.06 3.39
CA PRO A 180 27.22 -29.22 2.91
C PRO A 180 25.72 -28.97 2.95
N LEU A 181 25.06 -29.16 1.80
CA LEU A 181 23.66 -28.78 1.60
C LEU A 181 22.96 -29.85 0.74
N LEU A 182 21.86 -30.37 1.25
CA LEU A 182 20.87 -31.10 0.47
C LEU A 182 19.58 -30.26 0.41
N ARG A 183 18.99 -30.11 -0.77
CA ARG A 183 17.73 -29.39 -0.97
C ARG A 183 16.63 -30.31 -1.43
N GLU A 184 15.50 -30.28 -0.75
CA GLU A 184 14.26 -30.97 -1.11
C GLU A 184 13.12 -29.96 -1.20
N GLY A 185 12.81 -29.51 -2.42
CA GLY A 185 11.79 -28.47 -2.64
C GLY A 185 12.14 -27.15 -1.93
N PHE A 186 11.37 -26.81 -0.90
CA PHE A 186 11.56 -25.64 -0.04
C PHE A 186 12.36 -25.92 1.24
N ILE A 187 12.83 -27.16 1.44
CA ILE A 187 13.58 -27.57 2.62
C ILE A 187 15.06 -27.63 2.30
N PHE A 188 15.86 -26.99 3.16
CA PHE A 188 17.32 -27.06 3.14
C PHE A 188 17.81 -27.89 4.33
N HIS A 189 18.48 -29.01 4.05
CA HIS A 189 19.16 -29.82 5.02
C HIS A 189 20.62 -29.37 5.15
N LEU A 190 20.95 -28.80 6.30
CA LEU A 190 22.27 -28.32 6.66
C LEU A 190 22.84 -29.21 7.77
N PRO A 191 24.16 -29.17 8.06
CA PRO A 191 24.73 -29.92 9.17
C PRO A 191 24.06 -29.59 10.51
N GLY A 192 23.37 -30.60 11.08
CA GLY A 192 22.64 -30.48 12.35
C GLY A 192 21.34 -29.69 12.31
N LEU A 193 20.87 -29.21 11.14
CA LEU A 193 19.69 -28.35 11.05
C LEU A 193 18.96 -28.55 9.72
N SER A 194 17.64 -28.74 9.77
CA SER A 194 16.77 -28.68 8.57
C SER A 194 15.87 -27.44 8.66
N ILE A 195 15.80 -26.68 7.59
CA ILE A 195 15.07 -25.41 7.55
C ILE A 195 14.10 -25.44 6.36
N GLU A 196 12.84 -25.20 6.65
CA GLU A 196 11.80 -24.99 5.64
C GLU A 196 11.62 -23.50 5.36
N VAL A 197 11.60 -23.14 4.07
CA VAL A 197 11.18 -21.81 3.63
C VAL A 197 9.65 -21.77 3.60
N ALA A 198 9.04 -21.59 4.76
CA ALA A 198 7.59 -21.53 4.91
C ALA A 198 6.99 -20.30 4.21
N GLU A 199 5.69 -20.35 3.87
CA GLU A 199 4.95 -19.24 3.25
C GLU A 199 5.03 -17.94 4.07
N GLN A 200 4.98 -18.04 5.42
CA GLN A 200 5.15 -16.91 6.33
C GLN A 200 6.53 -16.26 6.22
N CYS A 201 7.51 -16.99 5.71
CA CYS A 201 8.87 -16.51 5.45
C CYS A 201 9.07 -15.96 4.03
N SER A 202 8.01 -15.86 3.22
CA SER A 202 8.07 -15.32 1.84
C SER A 202 8.48 -13.85 1.77
N GLY A 203 8.30 -13.09 2.85
CA GLY A 203 8.60 -11.67 2.93
C GLY A 203 7.53 -10.76 2.31
N ILE A 204 6.31 -11.27 2.06
CA ILE A 204 5.19 -10.54 1.45
C ILE A 204 4.88 -9.22 2.18
N ARG A 205 4.84 -9.20 3.52
CA ARG A 205 4.57 -8.00 4.33
C ARG A 205 5.53 -6.85 4.00
N SER A 206 6.83 -7.15 4.04
CA SER A 206 7.86 -6.14 3.72
C SER A 206 7.88 -5.77 2.25
N SER A 207 7.44 -6.65 1.36
CA SER A 207 7.30 -6.36 -0.08
C SER A 207 6.17 -5.36 -0.35
N ILE A 208 5.03 -5.48 0.34
CA ILE A 208 3.92 -4.52 0.25
C ILE A 208 4.36 -3.15 0.82
N ALA A 209 5.03 -3.14 1.96
CA ALA A 209 5.56 -1.90 2.53
C ALA A 209 6.56 -1.19 1.59
N LEU A 210 7.47 -1.96 0.94
CA LEU A 210 8.37 -1.44 -0.09
C LEU A 210 7.61 -0.93 -1.31
N LEU A 211 6.56 -1.61 -1.75
CA LEU A 211 5.73 -1.22 -2.88
C LEU A 211 5.08 0.16 -2.62
N ILE A 212 4.43 0.30 -1.48
CA ILE A 212 3.79 1.56 -1.07
C ILE A 212 4.85 2.68 -0.98
N THR A 213 5.98 2.40 -0.32
CA THR A 213 7.08 3.37 -0.18
C THR A 213 7.65 3.78 -1.53
N SER A 214 7.84 2.84 -2.45
CA SER A 214 8.36 3.10 -3.80
C SER A 214 7.40 3.96 -4.63
N ILE A 215 6.10 3.67 -4.59
CA ILE A 215 5.07 4.45 -5.29
C ILE A 215 5.03 5.89 -4.75
N MET A 216 5.06 6.06 -3.43
CA MET A 216 5.12 7.37 -2.79
C MET A 216 6.40 8.13 -3.18
N ALA A 217 7.56 7.48 -3.05
CA ALA A 217 8.84 8.08 -3.39
C ALA A 217 8.93 8.43 -4.88
N GLY A 218 8.44 7.56 -5.75
CA GLY A 218 8.35 7.83 -7.19
C GLY A 218 7.50 9.06 -7.49
N GLN A 219 6.37 9.22 -6.79
CA GLN A 219 5.47 10.37 -6.99
C GLN A 219 6.07 11.68 -6.45
N LEU A 220 6.82 11.62 -5.34
CA LEU A 220 7.44 12.81 -4.72
C LEU A 220 8.71 13.28 -5.44
N PHE A 221 9.51 12.33 -5.95
CA PHE A 221 10.89 12.64 -6.36
C PHE A 221 11.17 12.46 -7.85
N LEU A 222 10.30 11.76 -8.61
CA LEU A 222 10.48 11.51 -10.04
C LEU A 222 9.40 12.21 -10.88
N LYS A 223 9.81 12.79 -11.99
CA LYS A 223 8.89 13.44 -12.96
C LYS A 223 8.41 12.47 -14.03
N SER A 224 9.31 11.63 -14.55
CA SER A 224 9.03 10.71 -15.65
C SER A 224 8.20 9.50 -15.19
N ALA A 225 7.10 9.20 -15.89
CA ALA A 225 6.26 8.03 -15.66
C ALA A 225 7.05 6.72 -15.80
N LEU A 226 7.92 6.62 -16.81
CA LEU A 226 8.75 5.44 -17.03
C LEU A 226 9.65 5.15 -15.83
N ARG A 227 10.28 6.19 -15.25
CA ARG A 227 11.17 6.02 -14.08
C ARG A 227 10.39 5.62 -12.83
N LYS A 228 9.15 6.11 -12.65
CA LYS A 228 8.26 5.66 -11.59
C LYS A 228 7.95 4.16 -11.73
N ILE A 229 7.65 3.71 -12.95
CA ILE A 229 7.39 2.30 -13.24
C ILE A 229 8.65 1.46 -12.96
N VAL A 230 9.82 1.88 -13.42
CA VAL A 230 11.10 1.19 -13.16
C VAL A 230 11.34 1.07 -11.66
N LEU A 231 11.14 2.16 -10.88
CA LEU A 231 11.32 2.15 -9.43
C LEU A 231 10.38 1.14 -8.74
N VAL A 232 9.16 0.99 -9.22
CA VAL A 232 8.19 0.00 -8.72
C VAL A 232 8.59 -1.42 -9.11
N LEU A 233 8.99 -1.66 -10.36
CA LEU A 233 9.35 -3.00 -10.82
C LEU A 233 10.61 -3.55 -10.14
N VAL A 234 11.56 -2.71 -9.80
CA VAL A 234 12.80 -3.10 -9.09
C VAL A 234 12.53 -3.64 -7.68
N ILE A 235 11.35 -3.40 -7.11
CA ILE A 235 10.99 -3.96 -5.80
C ILE A 235 11.00 -5.49 -5.83
N ILE A 236 10.59 -6.10 -6.92
CA ILE A 236 10.51 -7.55 -7.05
C ILE A 236 11.89 -8.21 -6.81
N PRO A 237 12.94 -7.89 -7.58
CA PRO A 237 14.27 -8.44 -7.31
C PRO A 237 14.83 -8.03 -5.95
N ILE A 238 14.58 -6.82 -5.46
CA ILE A 238 15.02 -6.41 -4.11
C ILE A 238 14.37 -7.27 -3.04
N ALA A 239 13.06 -7.53 -3.13
CA ALA A 239 12.32 -8.33 -2.15
C ALA A 239 12.81 -9.78 -2.12
N ILE A 240 13.01 -10.38 -3.29
CA ILE A 240 13.51 -11.76 -3.44
C ILE A 240 14.95 -11.86 -2.90
N PHE A 241 15.83 -10.97 -3.33
CA PHE A 241 17.23 -10.94 -2.90
C PHE A 241 17.35 -10.77 -1.38
N LYS A 242 16.69 -9.76 -0.83
CA LYS A 242 16.66 -9.48 0.60
C LYS A 242 16.17 -10.69 1.41
N ASN A 243 15.11 -11.34 0.94
CA ASN A 243 14.53 -12.47 1.65
C ASN A 243 15.43 -13.71 1.57
N GLY A 244 16.03 -14.00 0.40
CA GLY A 244 17.04 -15.04 0.26
C GLY A 244 18.24 -14.83 1.17
N LEU A 245 18.74 -13.58 1.25
CA LEU A 245 19.82 -13.22 2.18
C LEU A 245 19.42 -13.42 3.64
N ARG A 246 18.18 -13.06 4.03
CA ARG A 246 17.65 -13.31 5.36
C ARG A 246 17.62 -14.79 5.70
N ILE A 247 17.12 -15.64 4.80
CA ILE A 247 17.06 -17.09 4.97
C ILE A 247 18.47 -17.63 5.28
N VAL A 248 19.43 -17.33 4.42
CA VAL A 248 20.80 -17.82 4.56
C VAL A 248 21.45 -17.31 5.85
N THR A 249 21.33 -16.02 6.14
CA THR A 249 21.93 -15.42 7.35
C THR A 249 21.40 -16.08 8.63
N LEU A 250 20.07 -16.22 8.76
CA LEU A 250 19.45 -16.84 9.92
C LEU A 250 19.80 -18.33 10.03
N SER A 251 19.88 -19.03 8.90
CA SER A 251 20.25 -20.45 8.83
C SER A 251 21.70 -20.67 9.29
N LEU A 252 22.64 -19.86 8.77
CA LEU A 252 24.05 -19.97 9.16
C LEU A 252 24.26 -19.62 10.64
N LEU A 253 23.54 -18.62 11.15
CA LEU A 253 23.56 -18.33 12.58
C LEU A 253 23.01 -19.49 13.42
N GLY A 254 21.97 -20.19 12.92
CA GLY A 254 21.43 -21.39 13.54
C GLY A 254 22.42 -22.56 13.57
N VAL A 255 23.23 -22.72 12.50
CA VAL A 255 24.21 -23.81 12.39
C VAL A 255 25.47 -23.53 13.22
N TYR A 256 26.01 -22.29 13.17
CA TYR A 256 27.33 -21.98 13.72
C TYR A 256 27.32 -21.30 15.11
N VAL A 257 26.19 -20.71 15.52
CA VAL A 257 26.11 -19.96 16.79
C VAL A 257 25.16 -20.64 17.76
N ASP A 258 23.87 -20.69 17.47
CA ASP A 258 22.85 -21.30 18.34
C ASP A 258 21.58 -21.61 17.55
N GLN A 259 21.13 -22.88 17.60
CA GLN A 259 19.87 -23.30 16.97
C GLN A 259 18.64 -22.57 17.50
N ASN A 260 18.68 -22.09 18.77
CA ASN A 260 17.58 -21.33 19.36
C ASN A 260 17.34 -19.96 18.68
N ILE A 261 18.28 -19.48 17.86
CA ILE A 261 18.13 -18.23 17.10
C ILE A 261 16.91 -18.32 16.16
N LEU A 262 16.63 -19.48 15.59
CA LEU A 262 15.49 -19.70 14.69
C LEU A 262 14.13 -19.61 15.40
N SER A 263 14.06 -19.89 16.69
CA SER A 263 12.86 -19.78 17.52
C SER A 263 12.80 -18.44 18.29
N SER A 264 13.89 -17.67 18.27
CA SER A 264 14.04 -16.46 19.07
C SER A 264 13.31 -15.25 18.49
N SER A 265 13.29 -14.17 19.28
CA SER A 265 12.81 -12.85 18.83
C SER A 265 13.60 -12.31 17.63
N LEU A 266 14.83 -12.79 17.40
CA LEU A 266 15.64 -12.43 16.23
C LEU A 266 15.01 -12.94 14.92
N HIS A 267 14.44 -14.12 14.93
CA HIS A 267 13.69 -14.63 13.78
C HIS A 267 12.43 -13.78 13.50
N LYS A 268 11.69 -13.41 14.54
CA LYS A 268 10.47 -12.60 14.43
C LYS A 268 10.79 -11.13 14.11
N LYS A 269 11.77 -10.51 14.80
CA LYS A 269 12.12 -9.09 14.65
C LYS A 269 13.24 -8.82 13.64
N GLY A 270 14.03 -9.82 13.26
CA GLY A 270 15.13 -9.70 12.28
C GLY A 270 14.67 -9.21 10.90
N GLY A 271 13.38 -9.36 10.58
CA GLY A 271 12.78 -8.78 9.37
C GLY A 271 12.99 -7.28 9.24
N ILE A 272 13.08 -6.55 10.35
CA ILE A 272 13.29 -5.09 10.38
C ILE A 272 14.67 -4.73 9.79
N LEU A 273 15.74 -5.43 10.18
CA LEU A 273 17.09 -5.17 9.67
C LEU A 273 17.15 -5.35 8.14
N PHE A 274 16.60 -6.45 7.65
CA PHE A 274 16.56 -6.73 6.21
C PHE A 274 15.61 -5.78 5.46
N PHE A 275 14.59 -5.24 6.12
CA PHE A 275 13.75 -4.20 5.56
C PHE A 275 14.52 -2.89 5.38
N PHE A 276 15.32 -2.46 6.36
CA PHE A 276 16.19 -1.29 6.22
C PHE A 276 17.22 -1.47 5.09
N LEU A 277 17.80 -2.67 4.94
CA LEU A 277 18.67 -2.97 3.81
C LEU A 277 17.94 -2.77 2.46
N SER A 278 16.69 -3.21 2.37
CA SER A 278 15.87 -3.00 1.17
C SER A 278 15.61 -1.52 0.90
N LEU A 279 15.39 -0.71 1.95
CA LEU A 279 15.22 0.74 1.82
C LEU A 279 16.52 1.42 1.33
N ILE A 280 17.68 0.93 1.72
CA ILE A 280 18.97 1.42 1.22
C ILE A 280 19.10 1.13 -0.29
N PHE A 281 18.78 -0.08 -0.73
CA PHE A 281 18.77 -0.43 -2.16
C PHE A 281 17.78 0.43 -2.95
N LEU A 282 16.54 0.54 -2.45
CA LEU A 282 15.51 1.35 -3.07
C LEU A 282 15.93 2.83 -3.16
N GLY A 283 16.50 3.37 -2.07
CA GLY A 283 16.98 4.74 -2.00
C GLY A 283 18.14 5.01 -2.98
N SER A 284 19.05 4.05 -3.12
CA SER A 284 20.16 4.13 -4.07
C SER A 284 19.67 4.17 -5.52
N ILE A 285 18.70 3.31 -5.86
CA ILE A 285 18.08 3.28 -7.19
C ILE A 285 17.28 4.56 -7.44
N LEU A 286 16.50 5.03 -6.46
CA LEU A 286 15.78 6.29 -6.55
C LEU A 286 16.74 7.46 -6.80
N TRP A 287 17.89 7.49 -6.10
CA TRP A 287 18.90 8.51 -6.29
C TRP A 287 19.49 8.50 -7.71
N LEU A 288 19.79 7.31 -8.24
CA LEU A 288 20.27 7.13 -9.62
C LEU A 288 19.24 7.62 -10.65
N LEU A 289 17.97 7.21 -10.48
CA LEU A 289 16.88 7.60 -11.36
C LEU A 289 16.63 9.11 -11.30
N ARG A 290 16.67 9.71 -10.11
CA ARG A 290 16.53 11.17 -9.93
C ARG A 290 17.66 11.96 -10.55
N ARG A 291 18.91 11.46 -10.45
CA ARG A 291 20.06 12.10 -11.08
C ARG A 291 19.94 12.13 -12.61
N SER A 292 19.43 11.05 -13.17
CA SER A 292 19.12 10.96 -14.60
C SER A 292 17.97 11.89 -15.01
N ASP A 293 16.97 12.13 -14.10
CA ASP A 293 15.81 13.00 -14.34
C ASP A 293 16.15 14.49 -14.40
N LYS A 294 17.25 14.90 -13.77
CA LYS A 294 17.74 16.28 -13.78
C LYS A 294 18.59 16.63 -15.02
N ARG A 295 19.01 15.62 -15.79
CA ARG A 295 19.84 15.81 -16.98
C ARG A 295 19.06 15.94 -18.27
N LEU A 296 17.74 15.74 -18.21
CA LEU A 296 16.74 15.95 -19.28
C LEU A 296 15.85 17.14 -18.94
#